data_1bf677ea310e3cee5bf099ab3ae4d0ba
#
_entry.id   1bf677ea310e3cee5bf099ab3ae4d0ba
#
_cell.length_a   1.000
_cell.length_b   1.000
_cell.length_c   1.000
_cell.angle_alpha   90.00
_cell.angle_beta   90.00
_cell.angle_gamma   90.00
#
_symmetry.space_group_name_H-M   'P 1'
#
loop_
_entity.id
_entity.type
_entity.pdbx_description
1 polymer ?
#
loop_
_entity_poly.entity_id
_entity_poly.type
_entity_poly.pdbx_seq_one_letter_code
_entity_poly.pdbx_strand_id
1 'polypeptide(L)'
;DNSYLIKLRENVRWSNGQRFTSEDVRFTIDRLKDSQTIYSANVQNVTGVDIVDDYTLKINLDKEIPFFEYNLTFPILSKDYYEGEDFSNTNKNSAPVGTGKFKITDAQSSYIILEKNSNWWNKEKEITLEKITVNLYSSIGELYNSFKIGNIDLIGTSNDNLQEYIGTIGYSSKEIKGREHTFLALNMSNYFLSKQEIRKAISYSIDRTNITDSVFNSKYYTSSFPLDYGNWLCQEQDSSSGYNLDQAKQVLVDNGWSYKNNYWQKTENYKTQKVALNLLVKASDSAKLSVAQNIKSQLENQGIRINIVQASDTQYSSAISSKNYDIAICSMYVSPSPNLDTFFGADNLSNYSNEEVNDIMNEVKNTTDENILKEKYKRLIEIYKSDVPYISLYNNKYTVAYNSALVGDITPNWYYLFYGIEGWYK
;
A
#
# COMPACT_ATOMS: atom_id res chain seq x y z
N ASP A 1 -25.40 9.33 -11.78
CA ASP A 1 -25.12 10.76 -11.84
C ASP A 1 -23.60 10.94 -11.64
N ASN A 2 -22.91 11.45 -12.65
CA ASN A 2 -21.45 11.59 -12.64
C ASN A 2 -21.01 12.79 -11.76
N SER A 3 -21.53 12.87 -10.55
CA SER A 3 -21.21 13.99 -9.66
C SER A 3 -21.36 13.63 -8.18
N TYR A 4 -20.59 14.33 -7.35
CA TYR A 4 -20.59 14.20 -5.90
C TYR A 4 -20.97 15.54 -5.27
N LEU A 5 -22.03 15.55 -4.46
CA LEU A 5 -22.40 16.70 -3.64
C LEU A 5 -21.65 16.60 -2.30
N ILE A 6 -20.76 17.55 -2.06
CA ILE A 6 -19.91 17.60 -0.86
C ILE A 6 -20.40 18.70 0.08
N LYS A 7 -20.60 18.35 1.35
CA LYS A 7 -20.88 19.30 2.43
C LYS A 7 -19.64 19.43 3.31
N LEU A 8 -19.18 20.65 3.48
CA LEU A 8 -18.04 21.01 4.31
C LEU A 8 -18.48 21.33 5.75
N ARG A 9 -17.52 21.23 6.70
CA ARG A 9 -17.74 21.75 8.06
C ARG A 9 -17.77 23.26 8.06
N GLU A 10 -18.77 23.87 8.69
CA GLU A 10 -19.00 25.34 8.69
C GLU A 10 -18.09 26.10 9.67
N ASN A 11 -17.57 25.44 10.71
CA ASN A 11 -16.78 26.06 11.77
C ASN A 11 -15.27 25.95 11.59
N VAL A 12 -14.80 25.65 10.38
CA VAL A 12 -13.38 25.50 10.08
C VAL A 12 -12.75 26.85 9.74
N ARG A 13 -11.58 27.11 10.33
CA ARG A 13 -10.73 28.25 10.01
C ARG A 13 -9.33 27.80 9.69
N TRP A 14 -8.71 28.52 8.79
CA TRP A 14 -7.29 28.45 8.56
C TRP A 14 -6.49 28.91 9.78
N SER A 15 -5.25 28.51 9.91
CA SER A 15 -4.39 28.88 11.04
C SER A 15 -4.13 30.38 11.15
N ASN A 16 -4.31 31.14 10.06
CA ASN A 16 -4.26 32.60 10.01
C ASN A 16 -5.61 33.26 10.39
N GLY A 17 -6.66 32.49 10.73
CA GLY A 17 -7.97 32.98 11.15
C GLY A 17 -9.00 33.15 10.05
N GLN A 18 -8.60 33.06 8.77
CA GLN A 18 -9.55 33.13 7.63
C GLN A 18 -10.52 31.95 7.65
N ARG A 19 -11.69 32.11 7.04
CA ARG A 19 -12.68 31.04 6.90
C ARG A 19 -12.21 30.01 5.86
N PHE A 20 -12.48 28.76 6.12
CA PHE A 20 -12.41 27.70 5.13
C PHE A 20 -13.76 27.59 4.42
N THR A 21 -13.78 27.60 3.10
CA THR A 21 -15.00 27.57 2.29
C THR A 21 -14.88 26.62 1.10
N SER A 22 -15.98 26.43 0.39
CA SER A 22 -16.04 25.67 -0.87
C SER A 22 -15.15 26.26 -1.99
N GLU A 23 -14.85 27.57 -1.93
CA GLU A 23 -13.92 28.22 -2.84
C GLU A 23 -12.48 27.70 -2.68
N ASP A 24 -12.05 27.36 -1.46
CA ASP A 24 -10.73 26.77 -1.21
C ASP A 24 -10.62 25.39 -1.86
N VAL A 25 -11.68 24.60 -1.79
CA VAL A 25 -11.73 23.26 -2.41
C VAL A 25 -11.68 23.37 -3.94
N ARG A 26 -12.49 24.24 -4.53
CA ARG A 26 -12.48 24.49 -5.98
C ARG A 26 -11.10 24.97 -6.43
N PHE A 27 -10.55 25.98 -5.76
CA PHE A 27 -9.20 26.49 -6.04
C PHE A 27 -8.14 25.37 -6.02
N THR A 28 -8.21 24.49 -5.02
CA THR A 28 -7.26 23.37 -4.91
C THR A 28 -7.41 22.40 -6.07
N ILE A 29 -8.62 22.00 -6.41
CA ILE A 29 -8.88 21.07 -7.53
C ILE A 29 -8.38 21.67 -8.85
N ASP A 30 -8.66 22.94 -9.12
CA ASP A 30 -8.21 23.64 -10.32
C ASP A 30 -6.67 23.65 -10.38
N ARG A 31 -5.99 23.92 -9.27
CA ARG A 31 -4.53 23.88 -9.19
C ARG A 31 -3.96 22.48 -9.41
N LEU A 32 -4.59 21.44 -8.88
CA LEU A 32 -4.16 20.07 -9.08
C LEU A 32 -4.31 19.61 -10.54
N LYS A 33 -5.33 20.09 -11.25
CA LYS A 33 -5.52 19.81 -12.69
C LYS A 33 -4.42 20.43 -13.55
N ASP A 34 -3.92 21.59 -13.17
CA ASP A 34 -2.90 22.35 -13.89
C ASP A 34 -1.47 21.98 -13.47
N SER A 35 -1.28 21.05 -12.54
CA SER A 35 0.01 20.69 -11.96
C SER A 35 0.38 19.24 -12.21
N GLN A 36 1.67 18.91 -11.97
CA GLN A 36 2.17 17.53 -11.97
C GLN A 36 2.68 17.17 -10.56
N THR A 37 1.76 16.91 -9.65
CA THR A 37 2.05 16.48 -8.29
C THR A 37 1.59 15.05 -8.05
N ILE A 38 1.96 14.47 -6.91
CA ILE A 38 1.48 13.14 -6.49
C ILE A 38 -0.05 13.07 -6.35
N TYR A 39 -0.71 14.22 -6.19
CA TYR A 39 -2.17 14.32 -6.05
C TYR A 39 -2.90 14.63 -7.36
N SER A 40 -2.21 14.93 -8.45
CA SER A 40 -2.85 15.29 -9.73
C SER A 40 -3.71 14.13 -10.28
N ALA A 41 -3.29 12.88 -10.04
CA ALA A 41 -4.07 11.70 -10.40
C ALA A 41 -5.43 11.61 -9.69
N ASN A 42 -5.56 12.21 -8.50
CA ASN A 42 -6.82 12.19 -7.73
C ASN A 42 -7.95 12.95 -8.43
N VAL A 43 -7.60 13.94 -9.25
CA VAL A 43 -8.57 14.85 -9.90
C VAL A 43 -8.61 14.71 -11.43
N GLN A 44 -7.92 13.73 -12.00
CA GLN A 44 -7.81 13.56 -13.45
C GLN A 44 -9.17 13.41 -14.17
N ASN A 45 -10.17 12.86 -13.48
CA ASN A 45 -11.50 12.66 -14.02
C ASN A 45 -12.48 13.77 -13.64
N VAL A 46 -12.04 14.78 -12.90
CA VAL A 46 -12.88 15.92 -12.52
C VAL A 46 -13.00 16.88 -13.69
N THR A 47 -14.22 17.10 -14.17
CA THR A 47 -14.52 18.05 -15.26
C THR A 47 -14.69 19.47 -14.75
N GLY A 48 -15.23 19.64 -13.53
CA GLY A 48 -15.41 20.93 -12.91
C GLY A 48 -15.97 20.84 -11.49
N VAL A 49 -16.00 21.99 -10.82
CA VAL A 49 -16.54 22.15 -9.47
C VAL A 49 -17.54 23.30 -9.47
N ASP A 50 -18.78 23.01 -9.13
CA ASP A 50 -19.84 24.01 -8.98
C ASP A 50 -19.99 24.39 -7.50
N ILE A 51 -19.91 25.67 -7.18
CA ILE A 51 -20.18 26.18 -5.83
C ILE A 51 -21.68 26.35 -5.66
N VAL A 52 -22.26 25.67 -4.66
CA VAL A 52 -23.66 25.83 -4.29
C VAL A 52 -23.82 26.94 -3.25
N ASP A 53 -22.97 26.91 -2.21
CA ASP A 53 -22.83 27.92 -1.17
C ASP A 53 -21.44 27.86 -0.52
N ASP A 54 -21.19 28.64 0.53
CA ASP A 54 -19.89 28.70 1.22
C ASP A 54 -19.41 27.31 1.72
N TYR A 55 -20.32 26.37 1.96
CA TYR A 55 -20.03 25.08 2.57
C TYR A 55 -20.56 23.88 1.77
N THR A 56 -21.11 24.14 0.59
CA THR A 56 -21.62 23.07 -0.28
C THR A 56 -21.09 23.27 -1.70
N LEU A 57 -20.54 22.20 -2.25
CA LEU A 57 -20.05 22.19 -3.64
C LEU A 57 -20.42 20.86 -4.32
N LYS A 58 -20.46 20.89 -5.64
CA LYS A 58 -20.68 19.73 -6.48
C LYS A 58 -19.43 19.49 -7.33
N ILE A 59 -18.83 18.31 -7.21
CA ILE A 59 -17.72 17.85 -8.05
C ILE A 59 -18.31 17.05 -9.21
N ASN A 60 -18.06 17.49 -10.43
CA ASN A 60 -18.53 16.84 -11.65
C ASN A 60 -17.41 15.97 -12.23
N LEU A 61 -17.75 14.78 -12.71
CA LEU A 61 -16.85 13.81 -13.30
C LEU A 61 -17.17 13.59 -14.79
N ASP A 62 -16.19 13.16 -15.57
CA ASP A 62 -16.36 12.78 -16.98
C ASP A 62 -17.18 11.49 -17.14
N LYS A 63 -17.17 10.62 -16.11
CA LYS A 63 -17.91 9.35 -16.03
C LYS A 63 -18.12 8.97 -14.57
N GLU A 64 -18.96 7.99 -14.32
CA GLU A 64 -19.08 7.37 -13.00
C GLU A 64 -17.77 6.65 -12.64
N ILE A 65 -17.25 6.90 -11.43
CA ILE A 65 -16.00 6.32 -10.95
C ILE A 65 -16.27 5.67 -9.58
N PRO A 66 -16.20 4.35 -9.50
CA PRO A 66 -16.33 3.65 -8.22
C PRO A 66 -15.23 4.10 -7.27
N PHE A 67 -15.59 4.25 -5.99
CA PHE A 67 -14.64 4.62 -4.94
C PHE A 67 -13.98 5.99 -5.14
N PHE A 68 -14.63 6.91 -5.86
CA PHE A 68 -14.08 8.25 -6.08
C PHE A 68 -13.82 9.02 -4.78
N GLU A 69 -14.58 8.75 -3.72
CA GLU A 69 -14.37 9.31 -2.39
C GLU A 69 -12.97 9.08 -1.83
N TYR A 70 -12.31 7.98 -2.20
CA TYR A 70 -10.92 7.72 -1.84
C TYR A 70 -9.93 8.65 -2.55
N ASN A 71 -10.33 9.30 -3.64
CA ASN A 71 -9.53 10.30 -4.32
C ASN A 71 -9.58 11.66 -3.60
N LEU A 72 -10.58 11.88 -2.73
CA LEU A 72 -10.76 13.14 -1.98
C LEU A 72 -9.87 13.23 -0.73
N THR A 73 -8.64 12.77 -0.82
CA THR A 73 -7.67 12.67 0.29
C THR A 73 -6.47 13.61 0.14
N PHE A 74 -6.51 14.54 -0.80
CA PHE A 74 -5.48 15.55 -1.00
C PHE A 74 -5.60 16.72 -0.02
N PRO A 75 -4.49 17.38 0.35
CA PRO A 75 -4.52 18.59 1.16
C PRO A 75 -5.22 19.73 0.42
N ILE A 76 -6.07 20.47 1.14
CA ILE A 76 -6.72 21.66 0.60
C ILE A 76 -5.81 22.87 0.83
N LEU A 77 -5.74 23.76 -0.16
CA LEU A 77 -5.02 25.04 -0.13
C LEU A 77 -5.97 26.20 0.17
N SER A 78 -5.51 27.15 0.97
CA SER A 78 -6.27 28.39 1.17
C SER A 78 -6.19 29.26 -0.08
N LYS A 79 -7.35 29.53 -0.71
CA LYS A 79 -7.44 30.41 -1.87
C LYS A 79 -6.91 31.80 -1.55
N ASP A 80 -7.42 32.44 -0.50
CA ASP A 80 -7.03 33.80 -0.11
C ASP A 80 -5.53 33.94 0.18
N TYR A 81 -4.90 32.83 0.64
CA TYR A 81 -3.47 32.85 0.93
C TYR A 81 -2.60 32.62 -0.31
N TYR A 82 -3.05 31.77 -1.24
CA TYR A 82 -2.24 31.32 -2.38
C TYR A 82 -2.66 31.87 -3.74
N GLU A 83 -3.80 32.58 -3.85
CA GLU A 83 -4.25 33.13 -5.14
C GLU A 83 -3.19 34.08 -5.71
N GLY A 84 -2.86 33.89 -6.99
CA GLY A 84 -1.85 34.68 -7.68
C GLY A 84 -0.39 34.25 -7.42
N GLU A 85 -0.15 33.28 -6.54
CA GLU A 85 1.21 32.81 -6.23
C GLU A 85 1.72 31.78 -7.28
N ASP A 86 3.00 31.89 -7.59
CA ASP A 86 3.75 30.82 -8.26
C ASP A 86 4.26 29.81 -7.23
N PHE A 87 3.66 28.62 -7.19
CA PHE A 87 4.01 27.57 -6.23
C PHE A 87 5.45 27.09 -6.34
N SER A 88 6.12 27.34 -7.47
CA SER A 88 7.53 26.97 -7.65
C SER A 88 8.47 27.88 -6.86
N ASN A 89 8.06 29.12 -6.59
CA ASN A 89 8.95 30.17 -6.09
C ASN A 89 8.41 30.95 -4.89
N THR A 90 7.19 30.64 -4.40
CA THR A 90 6.61 31.42 -3.31
C THR A 90 7.22 31.10 -1.96
N ASN A 91 7.57 32.14 -1.19
CA ASN A 91 8.02 32.00 0.20
C ASN A 91 6.90 31.49 1.15
N LYS A 92 5.65 31.50 0.71
CA LYS A 92 4.52 30.99 1.49
C LYS A 92 4.61 29.47 1.71
N ASN A 93 5.37 28.76 0.88
CA ASN A 93 5.62 27.33 1.05
C ASN A 93 6.42 26.99 2.32
N SER A 94 7.21 27.91 2.86
CA SER A 94 7.93 27.74 4.13
C SER A 94 7.06 28.05 5.37
N ALA A 95 5.92 28.72 5.17
CA ALA A 95 4.99 29.05 6.24
C ALA A 95 3.53 28.80 5.79
N PRO A 96 3.17 27.56 5.39
CA PRO A 96 1.85 27.26 4.88
C PRO A 96 0.79 27.45 5.97
N VAL A 97 -0.40 27.89 5.55
CA VAL A 97 -1.56 27.89 6.42
C VAL A 97 -2.33 26.59 6.28
N GLY A 98 -2.83 26.06 7.39
CA GLY A 98 -3.55 24.80 7.46
C GLY A 98 -4.75 24.86 8.41
N THR A 99 -5.60 23.85 8.36
CA THR A 99 -6.76 23.70 9.26
C THR A 99 -6.52 22.66 10.37
N GLY A 100 -5.28 22.14 10.46
CA GLY A 100 -4.89 21.07 11.38
C GLY A 100 -4.72 21.52 12.84
N LYS A 101 -4.40 20.56 13.70
CA LYS A 101 -4.20 20.73 15.15
C LYS A 101 -3.01 21.65 15.48
N PHE A 102 -2.00 21.64 14.62
CA PHE A 102 -0.78 22.43 14.76
C PHE A 102 -0.55 23.26 13.51
N LYS A 103 0.15 24.37 13.67
CA LYS A 103 0.58 25.26 12.58
C LYS A 103 2.10 25.38 12.58
N ILE A 104 2.71 25.54 11.43
CA ILE A 104 4.13 25.83 11.28
C ILE A 104 4.38 27.27 11.73
N THR A 105 5.36 27.46 12.64
CA THR A 105 5.79 28.78 13.11
C THR A 105 7.22 29.09 12.74
N ASP A 106 8.05 28.06 12.48
CA ASP A 106 9.40 28.22 11.96
C ASP A 106 9.75 26.99 11.10
N ALA A 107 10.43 27.20 10.00
CA ALA A 107 10.91 26.15 9.11
C ALA A 107 12.32 26.47 8.63
N GLN A 108 13.27 25.63 9.03
CA GLN A 108 14.70 25.73 8.67
C GLN A 108 15.13 24.45 7.93
N SER A 109 16.34 24.46 7.39
CA SER A 109 16.88 23.30 6.67
C SER A 109 17.08 22.05 7.55
N SER A 110 17.18 22.22 8.88
CA SER A 110 17.45 21.13 9.82
C SER A 110 16.26 20.80 10.75
N TYR A 111 15.25 21.67 10.82
CA TYR A 111 14.07 21.44 11.68
C TYR A 111 12.85 22.24 11.20
N ILE A 112 11.67 21.80 11.65
CA ILE A 112 10.40 22.51 11.53
C ILE A 112 9.77 22.58 12.93
N ILE A 113 9.29 23.77 13.31
CA ILE A 113 8.57 23.99 14.56
C ILE A 113 7.08 24.09 14.25
N LEU A 114 6.33 23.27 14.97
CA LEU A 114 4.87 23.26 14.94
C LEU A 114 4.37 23.72 16.31
N GLU A 115 3.46 24.69 16.34
CA GLU A 115 2.79 25.14 17.57
C GLU A 115 1.29 24.86 17.50
N LYS A 116 0.68 24.73 18.66
CA LYS A 116 -0.76 24.53 18.83
C LYS A 116 -1.55 25.55 18.00
N ASN A 117 -2.48 25.05 17.21
CA ASN A 117 -3.37 25.90 16.41
C ASN A 117 -4.63 26.26 17.19
N SER A 118 -4.71 27.48 17.72
CA SER A 118 -5.89 27.97 18.44
C SER A 118 -7.15 28.03 17.57
N ASN A 119 -7.00 28.03 16.24
CA ASN A 119 -8.10 28.02 15.28
C ASN A 119 -8.55 26.61 14.88
N TRP A 120 -7.97 25.56 15.46
CA TRP A 120 -8.41 24.19 15.16
C TRP A 120 -9.92 24.03 15.43
N TRP A 121 -10.60 23.43 14.49
CA TRP A 121 -12.06 23.36 14.44
C TRP A 121 -12.70 22.49 15.54
N ASN A 122 -12.01 21.43 16.00
CA ASN A 122 -12.56 20.53 17.02
C ASN A 122 -12.28 21.06 18.42
N LYS A 123 -13.24 21.80 18.97
CA LYS A 123 -13.15 22.40 20.31
C LYS A 123 -13.54 21.45 21.44
N GLU A 124 -14.07 20.27 21.12
CA GLU A 124 -14.39 19.22 22.10
C GLU A 124 -13.13 18.49 22.58
N LYS A 125 -12.07 18.52 21.79
CA LYS A 125 -10.78 17.91 22.11
C LYS A 125 -9.76 18.98 22.50
N GLU A 126 -9.13 18.78 23.64
CA GLU A 126 -8.02 19.61 24.07
C GLU A 126 -6.72 19.15 23.42
N ILE A 127 -5.92 20.09 22.95
CA ILE A 127 -4.55 19.83 22.49
C ILE A 127 -3.63 20.13 23.69
N THR A 128 -3.00 19.09 24.21
CA THR A 128 -2.15 19.16 25.41
C THR A 128 -0.71 19.57 25.08
N LEU A 129 -0.18 19.16 23.91
CA LEU A 129 1.14 19.57 23.44
C LEU A 129 1.09 21.01 22.88
N GLU A 130 1.90 21.89 23.43
CA GLU A 130 2.01 23.27 22.96
C GLU A 130 2.90 23.38 21.72
N LYS A 131 3.93 22.53 21.63
CA LYS A 131 4.96 22.60 20.58
C LYS A 131 5.45 21.22 20.18
N ILE A 132 5.70 21.04 18.88
CA ILE A 132 6.36 19.86 18.30
C ILE A 132 7.54 20.34 17.48
N THR A 133 8.70 19.75 17.64
CA THR A 133 9.85 19.97 16.77
C THR A 133 10.08 18.76 15.90
N VAL A 134 10.03 18.94 14.58
CA VAL A 134 10.34 17.91 13.59
C VAL A 134 11.80 18.15 13.17
N ASN A 135 12.69 17.26 13.56
CA ASN A 135 14.10 17.34 13.16
C ASN A 135 14.34 16.60 11.83
N LEU A 136 15.14 17.20 10.97
CA LEU A 136 15.53 16.65 9.68
C LEU A 136 16.97 16.15 9.75
N TYR A 137 17.20 14.91 9.32
CA TYR A 137 18.52 14.26 9.34
C TYR A 137 18.97 13.91 7.94
N SER A 138 20.28 13.96 7.70
CA SER A 138 20.87 13.63 6.41
C SER A 138 20.96 12.12 6.17
N SER A 139 20.92 11.33 7.24
CA SER A 139 20.98 9.87 7.17
C SER A 139 20.12 9.19 8.22
N ILE A 140 19.69 7.97 7.92
CA ILE A 140 18.94 7.14 8.85
C ILE A 140 19.75 6.74 10.08
N GLY A 141 21.09 6.64 9.94
CA GLY A 141 21.99 6.36 11.04
C GLY A 141 22.04 7.51 12.05
N GLU A 142 22.08 8.76 11.58
CA GLU A 142 22.00 9.94 12.45
C GLU A 142 20.66 10.02 13.17
N LEU A 143 19.56 9.74 12.48
CA LEU A 143 18.22 9.67 13.07
C LEU A 143 18.17 8.66 14.22
N TYR A 144 18.63 7.43 14.00
CA TYR A 144 18.61 6.39 15.03
C TYR A 144 19.54 6.69 16.20
N ASN A 145 20.72 7.24 15.93
CA ASN A 145 21.63 7.65 17.01
C ASN A 145 21.01 8.77 17.88
N SER A 146 20.36 9.75 17.25
CA SER A 146 19.66 10.83 17.96
C SER A 146 18.49 10.30 18.79
N PHE A 147 17.76 9.32 18.29
CA PHE A 147 16.72 8.65 19.06
C PHE A 147 17.31 7.88 20.27
N LYS A 148 18.38 7.12 20.05
CA LYS A 148 19.07 6.33 21.08
C LYS A 148 19.55 7.17 22.26
N ILE A 149 20.05 8.37 22.00
CA ILE A 149 20.54 9.29 23.06
C ILE A 149 19.46 10.22 23.63
N GLY A 150 18.20 10.07 23.17
CA GLY A 150 17.06 10.79 23.71
C GLY A 150 16.85 12.21 23.19
N ASN A 151 17.50 12.59 22.06
CA ASN A 151 17.27 13.88 21.40
C ASN A 151 15.98 13.92 20.59
N ILE A 152 15.37 12.76 20.34
CA ILE A 152 14.11 12.60 19.64
C ILE A 152 13.17 11.76 20.51
N ASP A 153 11.92 12.15 20.60
CA ASP A 153 10.91 11.47 21.39
C ASP A 153 10.15 10.40 20.63
N LEU A 154 10.06 10.49 19.29
CA LEU A 154 9.30 9.55 18.47
C LEU A 154 9.95 9.39 17.11
N ILE A 155 10.03 8.13 16.65
CA ILE A 155 10.39 7.77 15.29
C ILE A 155 9.43 6.73 14.75
N GLY A 156 9.21 6.75 13.42
CA GLY A 156 8.54 5.68 12.69
C GLY A 156 9.50 5.00 11.72
N THR A 157 9.48 3.68 11.62
CA THR A 157 10.40 2.92 10.78
C THR A 157 9.87 1.56 10.36
N SER A 158 10.26 1.10 9.18
CA SER A 158 10.14 -0.29 8.75
C SER A 158 11.37 -1.14 9.08
N ASN A 159 12.40 -0.58 9.73
CA ASN A 159 13.62 -1.30 10.08
C ASN A 159 13.36 -2.35 11.17
N ASP A 160 13.70 -3.59 10.88
CA ASP A 160 13.53 -4.72 11.79
C ASP A 160 14.56 -4.77 12.92
N ASN A 161 15.71 -4.10 12.76
CA ASN A 161 16.79 -4.05 13.76
C ASN A 161 16.66 -2.87 14.74
N LEU A 162 15.47 -2.30 14.86
CA LEU A 162 15.25 -1.19 15.78
C LEU A 162 15.62 -1.52 17.24
N GLN A 163 15.61 -2.79 17.62
CA GLN A 163 16.05 -3.27 18.94
C GLN A 163 17.46 -2.80 19.33
N GLU A 164 18.37 -2.63 18.37
CA GLU A 164 19.71 -2.10 18.61
C GLU A 164 19.70 -0.65 19.07
N TYR A 165 18.63 0.07 18.78
CA TYR A 165 18.48 1.51 19.06
C TYR A 165 17.49 1.82 20.18
N ILE A 166 16.56 0.90 20.46
CA ILE A 166 15.56 1.08 21.56
C ILE A 166 16.10 0.65 22.90
N GLY A 167 17.17 -0.11 22.95
CA GLY A 167 17.54 -1.10 23.97
C GLY A 167 17.92 -0.62 25.34
N THR A 168 17.94 0.66 25.71
CA THR A 168 18.60 0.98 26.99
C THR A 168 17.82 1.77 28.02
N ILE A 169 16.94 2.68 27.69
CA ILE A 169 16.24 3.46 28.71
C ILE A 169 14.90 4.00 28.22
N GLY A 170 13.81 3.52 28.82
CA GLY A 170 12.55 4.24 28.82
C GLY A 170 11.89 4.45 27.45
N TYR A 171 12.00 3.51 26.53
CA TYR A 171 11.30 3.54 25.25
C TYR A 171 10.19 2.49 25.19
N SER A 172 9.11 2.85 24.51
CA SER A 172 8.02 1.96 24.15
C SER A 172 7.90 1.88 22.63
N SER A 173 7.22 0.85 22.12
CA SER A 173 6.95 0.74 20.68
C SER A 173 5.55 0.21 20.41
N LYS A 174 5.00 0.62 19.28
CA LYS A 174 3.77 0.08 18.68
C LYS A 174 4.09 -0.44 17.31
N GLU A 175 3.64 -1.65 17.03
CA GLU A 175 3.72 -2.26 15.71
C GLU A 175 2.39 -2.08 14.99
N ILE A 176 2.47 -1.67 13.74
CA ILE A 176 1.31 -1.49 12.87
C ILE A 176 1.52 -2.31 11.59
N LYS A 177 0.44 -2.86 11.06
CA LYS A 177 0.47 -3.54 9.78
C LYS A 177 0.80 -2.54 8.68
N GLY A 178 1.87 -2.81 7.93
CA GLY A 178 2.26 -2.01 6.79
C GLY A 178 1.40 -2.34 5.57
N ARG A 179 1.48 -1.49 4.57
CA ARG A 179 0.71 -1.59 3.33
C ARG A 179 1.56 -2.01 2.13
N GLU A 180 2.84 -2.27 2.32
CA GLU A 180 3.66 -2.86 1.27
C GLU A 180 3.32 -4.34 1.16
N HIS A 181 2.56 -4.68 0.12
CA HIS A 181 2.14 -6.03 -0.22
C HIS A 181 3.16 -6.67 -1.13
N THR A 182 3.73 -7.80 -0.71
CA THR A 182 4.66 -8.58 -1.53
C THR A 182 3.98 -9.84 -2.05
N PHE A 183 4.17 -10.12 -3.33
CA PHE A 183 3.52 -11.22 -4.04
C PHE A 183 4.38 -11.76 -5.18
N LEU A 184 4.03 -12.94 -5.67
CA LEU A 184 4.57 -13.50 -6.89
C LEU A 184 3.63 -13.18 -8.06
N ALA A 185 4.14 -12.53 -9.09
CA ALA A 185 3.48 -12.43 -10.38
C ALA A 185 3.84 -13.68 -11.21
N LEU A 186 2.82 -14.38 -11.69
CA LEU A 186 2.95 -15.63 -12.46
C LEU A 186 2.62 -15.35 -13.94
N ASN A 187 3.63 -15.29 -14.80
CA ASN A 187 3.40 -14.97 -16.21
C ASN A 187 2.73 -16.13 -16.95
N MET A 188 1.46 -16.00 -17.31
CA MET A 188 0.69 -17.04 -17.97
C MET A 188 1.03 -17.23 -19.46
N SER A 189 1.90 -16.41 -20.02
CA SER A 189 2.51 -16.70 -21.34
C SER A 189 3.54 -17.82 -21.26
N ASN A 190 4.02 -18.19 -20.07
CA ASN A 190 4.89 -19.35 -19.86
C ASN A 190 4.08 -20.65 -20.00
N TYR A 191 4.64 -21.64 -20.68
CA TYR A 191 4.01 -22.94 -20.93
C TYR A 191 3.51 -23.64 -19.64
N PHE A 192 4.31 -23.63 -18.57
CA PHE A 192 3.91 -24.26 -17.31
C PHE A 192 2.90 -23.40 -16.55
N LEU A 193 3.10 -22.10 -16.50
CA LEU A 193 2.24 -21.18 -15.75
C LEU A 193 0.91 -20.88 -16.45
N SER A 194 0.76 -21.20 -17.73
CA SER A 194 -0.57 -21.21 -18.38
C SER A 194 -1.48 -22.30 -17.80
N LYS A 195 -0.92 -23.33 -17.18
CA LYS A 195 -1.65 -24.47 -16.59
C LYS A 195 -2.06 -24.16 -15.16
N GLN A 196 -3.35 -24.14 -14.87
CA GLN A 196 -3.89 -23.81 -13.55
C GLN A 196 -3.38 -24.76 -12.46
N GLU A 197 -3.28 -26.05 -12.76
CA GLU A 197 -2.78 -27.06 -11.83
C GLU A 197 -1.33 -26.81 -11.38
N ILE A 198 -0.48 -26.26 -12.25
CA ILE A 198 0.91 -25.90 -11.88
C ILE A 198 0.89 -24.68 -10.94
N ARG A 199 0.09 -23.65 -11.22
CA ARG A 199 -0.02 -22.48 -10.37
C ARG A 199 -0.58 -22.84 -8.97
N LYS A 200 -1.61 -23.71 -8.93
CA LYS A 200 -2.14 -24.27 -7.67
C LYS A 200 -1.08 -25.05 -6.90
N ALA A 201 -0.35 -25.94 -7.57
CA ALA A 201 0.70 -26.71 -6.93
C ALA A 201 1.79 -25.81 -6.33
N ILE A 202 2.21 -24.78 -7.04
CA ILE A 202 3.16 -23.77 -6.53
C ILE A 202 2.58 -23.09 -5.30
N SER A 203 1.33 -22.61 -5.35
CA SER A 203 0.69 -21.91 -4.24
C SER A 203 0.55 -22.77 -2.99
N TYR A 204 0.13 -24.02 -3.15
CA TYR A 204 0.02 -25.00 -2.05
C TYR A 204 1.37 -25.42 -1.48
N SER A 205 2.46 -25.30 -2.25
CA SER A 205 3.80 -25.68 -1.82
C SER A 205 4.55 -24.57 -1.08
N ILE A 206 4.03 -23.34 -1.07
CA ILE A 206 4.67 -22.18 -0.42
C ILE A 206 4.08 -21.97 0.97
N ASP A 207 4.88 -22.26 2.00
CA ASP A 207 4.62 -21.93 3.39
C ASP A 207 5.01 -20.48 3.66
N ARG A 208 4.02 -19.59 3.64
CA ARG A 208 4.21 -18.14 3.85
C ARG A 208 4.61 -17.82 5.28
N THR A 209 4.12 -18.62 6.25
CA THR A 209 4.49 -18.46 7.66
C THR A 209 5.97 -18.77 7.85
N ASN A 210 6.46 -19.84 7.24
CA ASN A 210 7.89 -20.15 7.26
C ASN A 210 8.74 -19.03 6.64
N ILE A 211 8.26 -18.37 5.57
CA ILE A 211 8.96 -17.21 4.98
C ILE A 211 9.02 -16.06 5.98
N THR A 212 7.87 -15.68 6.59
CA THR A 212 7.84 -14.57 7.54
C THR A 212 8.66 -14.85 8.79
N ASP A 213 8.67 -16.08 9.26
CA ASP A 213 9.43 -16.48 10.45
C ASP A 213 10.93 -16.50 10.18
N SER A 214 11.37 -17.12 9.09
CA SER A 214 12.79 -17.32 8.81
C SER A 214 13.50 -16.09 8.25
N VAL A 215 12.80 -15.24 7.49
CA VAL A 215 13.39 -14.04 6.85
C VAL A 215 13.15 -12.78 7.69
N PHE A 216 12.00 -12.67 8.33
CA PHE A 216 11.59 -11.45 9.03
C PHE A 216 11.36 -11.65 10.55
N ASN A 217 11.82 -12.77 11.13
CA ASN A 217 11.69 -13.07 12.55
C ASN A 217 10.24 -12.95 13.06
N SER A 218 9.29 -13.47 12.30
CA SER A 218 7.83 -13.42 12.58
C SER A 218 7.25 -12.00 12.69
N LYS A 219 7.94 -11.00 12.14
CA LYS A 219 7.50 -9.62 12.26
C LYS A 219 6.57 -9.16 11.14
N TYR A 220 6.60 -9.84 9.99
CA TYR A 220 5.73 -9.52 8.86
C TYR A 220 4.45 -10.35 8.89
N TYR A 221 3.44 -9.90 8.19
CA TYR A 221 2.10 -10.50 8.22
C TYR A 221 1.84 -11.24 6.91
N THR A 222 1.50 -12.51 6.99
CA THR A 222 1.09 -13.28 5.80
C THR A 222 -0.15 -12.65 5.17
N SER A 223 -0.22 -12.69 3.83
CA SER A 223 -1.34 -12.15 3.07
C SER A 223 -1.85 -13.18 2.06
N SER A 224 -3.17 -13.20 1.85
CA SER A 224 -3.84 -14.10 0.92
C SER A 224 -4.49 -13.40 -0.28
N PHE A 225 -4.66 -12.08 -0.21
CA PHE A 225 -5.31 -11.29 -1.26
C PHE A 225 -4.78 -9.85 -1.27
N PRO A 226 -4.69 -9.17 -2.44
CA PRO A 226 -4.06 -7.87 -2.57
C PRO A 226 -4.99 -6.69 -2.22
N LEU A 227 -5.69 -6.75 -1.11
CA LEU A 227 -6.43 -5.64 -0.53
C LEU A 227 -5.86 -5.23 0.82
N ASP A 228 -6.11 -3.98 1.21
CA ASP A 228 -5.70 -3.47 2.50
C ASP A 228 -6.36 -4.25 3.64
N TYR A 229 -5.62 -4.44 4.71
CA TYR A 229 -6.10 -5.18 5.87
C TYR A 229 -7.33 -4.50 6.49
N GLY A 230 -8.38 -5.29 6.70
CA GLY A 230 -9.65 -4.79 7.25
C GLY A 230 -10.48 -4.01 6.24
N ASN A 231 -10.16 -4.09 4.94
CA ASN A 231 -11.00 -3.51 3.90
C ASN A 231 -12.42 -4.12 3.96
N TRP A 232 -13.41 -3.27 3.89
CA TRP A 232 -14.83 -3.67 4.00
C TRP A 232 -15.32 -4.64 2.92
N LEU A 233 -14.58 -4.74 1.81
CA LEU A 233 -14.83 -5.70 0.72
C LEU A 233 -14.10 -7.03 0.91
N CYS A 234 -13.17 -7.13 1.87
CA CYS A 234 -12.40 -8.33 2.14
C CYS A 234 -12.21 -8.51 3.65
N GLN A 235 -13.29 -8.91 4.36
CA GLN A 235 -13.27 -9.06 5.81
C GLN A 235 -12.53 -10.33 6.26
N GLU A 236 -12.51 -11.37 5.42
CA GLU A 236 -11.85 -12.63 5.67
C GLU A 236 -10.52 -12.70 4.91
N GLN A 237 -9.53 -11.99 5.35
CA GLN A 237 -8.16 -12.37 5.00
C GLN A 237 -7.80 -13.60 5.84
N ASP A 238 -8.15 -14.76 5.31
CA ASP A 238 -7.69 -16.02 5.86
C ASP A 238 -6.15 -16.04 5.76
N SER A 239 -5.51 -15.90 6.92
CA SER A 239 -4.05 -15.99 7.05
C SER A 239 -3.52 -17.40 6.75
N SER A 240 -4.40 -18.38 6.63
CA SER A 240 -4.03 -19.80 6.46
C SER A 240 -3.44 -20.13 5.08
N SER A 241 -3.29 -19.17 4.20
CA SER A 241 -2.50 -19.24 2.95
C SER A 241 -2.67 -20.49 2.06
N GLY A 242 -3.48 -21.44 2.44
CA GLY A 242 -3.71 -22.67 1.69
C GLY A 242 -2.48 -23.58 1.54
N TYR A 243 -1.42 -23.41 2.37
CA TYR A 243 -0.28 -24.32 2.36
C TYR A 243 -0.72 -25.75 2.64
N ASN A 244 -0.50 -26.65 1.66
CA ASN A 244 -0.90 -28.04 1.75
C ASN A 244 -0.15 -28.89 0.71
N LEU A 245 0.87 -29.58 1.14
CA LEU A 245 1.72 -30.39 0.26
C LEU A 245 1.01 -31.59 -0.37
N ASP A 246 0.01 -32.15 0.31
CA ASP A 246 -0.76 -33.28 -0.23
C ASP A 246 -1.69 -32.77 -1.35
N GLN A 247 -2.32 -31.63 -1.18
CA GLN A 247 -3.08 -30.99 -2.26
C GLN A 247 -2.19 -30.56 -3.43
N ALA A 248 -0.98 -30.07 -3.16
CA ALA A 248 -0.01 -29.73 -4.20
C ALA A 248 0.32 -30.92 -5.10
N LYS A 249 0.54 -32.10 -4.49
CA LYS A 249 0.79 -33.35 -5.21
C LYS A 249 -0.47 -33.85 -5.94
N GLN A 250 -1.59 -33.87 -5.23
CA GLN A 250 -2.83 -34.41 -5.77
C GLN A 250 -3.30 -33.65 -7.02
N VAL A 251 -3.26 -32.31 -6.99
CA VAL A 251 -3.66 -31.52 -8.17
C VAL A 251 -2.80 -31.80 -9.40
N LEU A 252 -1.53 -32.10 -9.22
CA LEU A 252 -0.65 -32.48 -10.33
C LEU A 252 -0.96 -33.89 -10.85
N VAL A 253 -1.15 -34.85 -9.95
CA VAL A 253 -1.49 -36.24 -10.32
C VAL A 253 -2.81 -36.29 -11.08
N ASP A 254 -3.85 -35.60 -10.59
CA ASP A 254 -5.18 -35.57 -11.20
C ASP A 254 -5.15 -34.98 -12.63
N ASN A 255 -4.14 -34.15 -12.91
CA ASN A 255 -3.94 -33.55 -14.23
C ASN A 255 -2.87 -34.27 -15.08
N GLY A 256 -2.52 -35.50 -14.71
CA GLY A 256 -1.64 -36.38 -15.50
C GLY A 256 -0.15 -36.08 -15.42
N TRP A 257 0.27 -35.30 -14.41
CA TRP A 257 1.68 -35.13 -14.12
C TRP A 257 2.20 -36.31 -13.29
N SER A 258 3.45 -36.69 -13.50
CA SER A 258 4.11 -37.75 -12.74
C SER A 258 5.41 -37.27 -12.12
N TYR A 259 5.65 -37.69 -10.89
CA TYR A 259 6.88 -37.38 -10.19
C TYR A 259 7.95 -38.46 -10.50
N LYS A 260 9.00 -38.08 -11.21
CA LYS A 260 10.12 -38.98 -11.56
C LYS A 260 11.45 -38.24 -11.53
N ASN A 261 12.47 -38.87 -10.97
CA ASN A 261 13.82 -38.29 -10.90
C ASN A 261 13.88 -36.91 -10.30
N ASN A 262 13.11 -36.68 -9.23
CA ASN A 262 12.96 -35.39 -8.52
C ASN A 262 12.36 -34.25 -9.36
N TYR A 263 11.57 -34.60 -10.38
CA TYR A 263 10.82 -33.63 -11.18
C TYR A 263 9.36 -34.04 -11.36
N TRP A 264 8.49 -33.08 -11.33
CA TRP A 264 7.18 -33.21 -11.93
C TRP A 264 7.33 -33.12 -13.44
N GLN A 265 6.81 -34.10 -14.16
CA GLN A 265 6.90 -34.19 -15.62
C GLN A 265 5.64 -34.76 -16.25
N LYS A 266 5.38 -34.33 -17.46
CA LYS A 266 4.27 -34.80 -18.28
C LYS A 266 4.75 -34.98 -19.72
N THR A 267 4.31 -36.06 -20.36
CA THR A 267 4.62 -36.30 -21.78
C THR A 267 3.42 -35.88 -22.61
N GLU A 268 3.61 -34.90 -23.46
CA GLU A 268 2.62 -34.39 -24.42
C GLU A 268 3.27 -34.36 -25.80
N ASN A 269 2.56 -34.83 -26.81
CA ASN A 269 3.05 -34.88 -28.20
C ASN A 269 4.45 -35.53 -28.32
N TYR A 270 4.65 -36.67 -27.69
CA TYR A 270 5.93 -37.41 -27.62
C TYR A 270 7.10 -36.64 -27.01
N LYS A 271 6.87 -35.51 -26.37
CA LYS A 271 7.91 -34.73 -25.67
C LYS A 271 7.64 -34.68 -24.18
N THR A 272 8.61 -35.06 -23.38
CA THR A 272 8.52 -34.96 -21.92
C THR A 272 8.92 -33.57 -21.46
N GLN A 273 8.00 -32.90 -20.83
CA GLN A 273 8.17 -31.59 -20.20
C GLN A 273 8.42 -31.77 -18.71
N LYS A 274 9.48 -31.15 -18.18
CA LYS A 274 9.83 -31.16 -16.75
C LYS A 274 9.62 -29.76 -16.20
N VAL A 275 8.93 -29.63 -15.06
CA VAL A 275 8.63 -28.33 -14.48
C VAL A 275 9.92 -27.65 -13.98
N ALA A 276 10.30 -26.59 -14.68
CA ALA A 276 11.43 -25.74 -14.31
C ALA A 276 11.09 -24.29 -14.68
N LEU A 277 11.29 -23.37 -13.73
CA LEU A 277 10.89 -21.97 -13.82
C LEU A 277 11.97 -21.03 -13.33
N ASN A 278 12.03 -19.83 -13.88
CA ASN A 278 12.89 -18.75 -13.44
C ASN A 278 12.13 -17.84 -12.46
N LEU A 279 12.76 -17.50 -11.34
CA LEU A 279 12.26 -16.58 -10.35
C LEU A 279 13.09 -15.29 -10.38
N LEU A 280 12.50 -14.22 -10.92
CA LEU A 280 13.12 -12.91 -11.04
C LEU A 280 13.06 -12.16 -9.71
N VAL A 281 14.18 -11.61 -9.28
CA VAL A 281 14.30 -10.78 -8.07
C VAL A 281 15.34 -9.67 -8.27
N LYS A 282 15.15 -8.52 -7.59
CA LYS A 282 16.15 -7.45 -7.58
C LYS A 282 17.40 -7.87 -6.82
N ALA A 283 18.58 -7.68 -7.41
CA ALA A 283 19.87 -7.97 -6.76
C ALA A 283 20.17 -7.02 -5.58
N SER A 284 19.61 -5.81 -5.61
CA SER A 284 19.80 -4.80 -4.57
C SER A 284 18.96 -5.06 -3.30
N ASP A 285 17.96 -5.96 -3.35
CA ASP A 285 17.05 -6.25 -2.23
C ASP A 285 17.42 -7.57 -1.55
N SER A 286 18.26 -7.48 -0.52
CA SER A 286 18.75 -8.65 0.22
C SER A 286 17.64 -9.44 0.92
N ALA A 287 16.59 -8.78 1.39
CA ALA A 287 15.46 -9.44 2.01
C ALA A 287 14.67 -10.27 0.99
N LYS A 288 14.36 -9.70 -0.17
CA LYS A 288 13.69 -10.45 -1.25
C LYS A 288 14.56 -11.55 -1.85
N LEU A 289 15.90 -11.40 -1.85
CA LEU A 289 16.81 -12.48 -2.19
C LEU A 289 16.69 -13.66 -1.20
N SER A 290 16.59 -13.37 0.10
CA SER A 290 16.37 -14.41 1.13
C SER A 290 15.00 -15.08 0.96
N VAL A 291 13.96 -14.32 0.65
CA VAL A 291 12.63 -14.84 0.29
C VAL A 291 12.71 -15.76 -0.94
N ALA A 292 13.43 -15.34 -2.00
CA ALA A 292 13.61 -16.15 -3.21
C ALA A 292 14.31 -17.48 -2.92
N GLN A 293 15.34 -17.49 -2.06
CA GLN A 293 16.04 -18.71 -1.65
C GLN A 293 15.12 -19.64 -0.85
N ASN A 294 14.31 -19.09 0.05
CA ASN A 294 13.34 -19.87 0.82
C ASN A 294 12.28 -20.51 -0.11
N ILE A 295 11.69 -19.73 -1.01
CA ILE A 295 10.73 -20.23 -2.01
C ILE A 295 11.35 -21.31 -2.90
N LYS A 296 12.59 -21.08 -3.38
CA LYS A 296 13.33 -22.09 -4.15
C LYS A 296 13.47 -23.40 -3.38
N SER A 297 13.89 -23.34 -2.13
CA SER A 297 14.04 -24.52 -1.29
C SER A 297 12.72 -25.28 -1.12
N GLN A 298 11.63 -24.56 -0.82
CA GLN A 298 10.32 -25.16 -0.64
C GLN A 298 9.82 -25.85 -1.92
N LEU A 299 9.92 -25.18 -3.07
CA LEU A 299 9.45 -25.71 -4.36
C LEU A 299 10.32 -26.87 -4.87
N GLU A 300 11.64 -26.79 -4.73
CA GLU A 300 12.54 -27.85 -5.15
C GLU A 300 12.37 -29.13 -4.32
N ASN A 301 12.05 -29.01 -3.03
CA ASN A 301 11.67 -30.14 -2.17
C ASN A 301 10.38 -30.83 -2.65
N GLN A 302 9.54 -30.13 -3.42
CA GLN A 302 8.34 -30.68 -4.04
C GLN A 302 8.55 -31.07 -5.52
N GLY A 303 9.79 -31.00 -6.05
CA GLY A 303 10.11 -31.39 -7.43
C GLY A 303 9.77 -30.34 -8.49
N ILE A 304 9.58 -29.09 -8.09
CA ILE A 304 9.42 -27.94 -8.98
C ILE A 304 10.74 -27.17 -8.98
N ARG A 305 11.48 -27.22 -10.08
CA ARG A 305 12.80 -26.57 -10.18
C ARG A 305 12.67 -25.07 -10.32
N ILE A 306 13.49 -24.34 -9.55
CA ILE A 306 13.54 -22.88 -9.56
C ILE A 306 14.97 -22.40 -9.80
N ASN A 307 15.15 -21.58 -10.82
CA ASN A 307 16.37 -20.83 -11.06
C ASN A 307 16.16 -19.37 -10.64
N ILE A 308 16.91 -18.87 -9.67
CA ILE A 308 16.84 -17.46 -9.24
C ILE A 308 17.61 -16.60 -10.22
N VAL A 309 16.92 -15.64 -10.83
CA VAL A 309 17.47 -14.63 -11.74
C VAL A 309 17.59 -13.32 -10.97
N GLN A 310 18.81 -13.00 -10.55
CA GLN A 310 19.11 -11.72 -9.90
C GLN A 310 19.33 -10.65 -10.96
N ALA A 311 18.54 -9.61 -10.93
CA ALA A 311 18.59 -8.51 -11.90
C ALA A 311 18.95 -7.18 -11.23
N SER A 312 19.71 -6.33 -11.91
CA SER A 312 19.89 -4.94 -11.48
C SER A 312 18.53 -4.22 -11.50
N ASP A 313 18.41 -3.09 -10.85
CA ASP A 313 17.16 -2.33 -10.77
C ASP A 313 16.60 -1.98 -12.16
N THR A 314 17.47 -1.58 -13.08
CA THR A 314 17.08 -1.27 -14.45
C THR A 314 16.61 -2.52 -15.21
N GLN A 315 17.35 -3.63 -15.10
CA GLN A 315 16.98 -4.90 -15.73
C GLN A 315 15.65 -5.43 -15.17
N TYR A 316 15.48 -5.36 -13.85
CA TYR A 316 14.24 -5.78 -13.19
C TYR A 316 13.05 -4.94 -13.68
N SER A 317 13.18 -3.60 -13.68
CA SER A 317 12.11 -2.71 -14.15
C SER A 317 11.76 -2.95 -15.62
N SER A 318 12.76 -3.16 -16.47
CA SER A 318 12.56 -3.50 -17.88
C SER A 318 11.86 -4.85 -18.04
N ALA A 319 12.26 -5.86 -17.27
CA ALA A 319 11.65 -7.19 -17.34
C ALA A 319 10.17 -7.17 -16.86
N ILE A 320 9.87 -6.41 -15.80
CA ILE A 320 8.49 -6.22 -15.32
C ILE A 320 7.63 -5.52 -16.37
N SER A 321 8.11 -4.39 -16.91
CA SER A 321 7.35 -3.61 -17.90
C SER A 321 7.09 -4.39 -19.20
N SER A 322 8.06 -5.18 -19.64
CA SER A 322 7.92 -6.03 -20.86
C SER A 322 7.33 -7.41 -20.56
N LYS A 323 7.02 -7.73 -19.29
CA LYS A 323 6.55 -9.04 -18.84
C LYS A 323 7.48 -10.20 -19.26
N ASN A 324 8.79 -9.95 -19.30
CA ASN A 324 9.80 -10.94 -19.67
C ASN A 324 10.35 -11.66 -18.43
N TYR A 325 9.52 -12.50 -17.84
CA TYR A 325 9.85 -13.37 -16.69
C TYR A 325 8.90 -14.57 -16.65
N ASP A 326 9.25 -15.62 -15.92
CA ASP A 326 8.31 -16.70 -15.60
C ASP A 326 7.57 -16.34 -14.29
N ILE A 327 8.29 -16.19 -13.19
CA ILE A 327 7.80 -15.74 -11.89
C ILE A 327 8.62 -14.50 -11.50
N ALA A 328 7.97 -13.48 -10.94
CA ALA A 328 8.67 -12.32 -10.37
C ALA A 328 8.20 -12.05 -8.94
N ILE A 329 9.15 -11.75 -8.03
CA ILE A 329 8.82 -11.21 -6.70
C ILE A 329 8.56 -9.72 -6.86
N CYS A 330 7.31 -9.31 -6.66
CA CYS A 330 6.86 -7.92 -6.78
C CYS A 330 6.40 -7.40 -5.41
N SER A 331 6.53 -6.09 -5.21
CA SER A 331 5.91 -5.39 -4.08
C SER A 331 5.25 -4.12 -4.56
N MET A 332 4.14 -3.76 -3.91
CA MET A 332 3.44 -2.51 -4.12
C MET A 332 2.78 -2.04 -2.84
N TYR A 333 2.59 -0.75 -2.69
CA TYR A 333 1.73 -0.23 -1.63
C TYR A 333 0.27 -0.42 -2.02
N VAL A 334 -0.47 -1.16 -1.18
CA VAL A 334 -1.91 -1.34 -1.38
C VAL A 334 -2.61 0.00 -1.20
N SER A 335 -3.42 0.38 -2.19
CA SER A 335 -4.21 1.61 -2.12
C SER A 335 -5.29 1.52 -1.04
N PRO A 336 -5.65 2.64 -0.38
CA PRO A 336 -6.89 2.73 0.38
C PRO A 336 -8.12 2.41 -0.48
N SER A 337 -8.10 2.86 -1.73
CA SER A 337 -9.11 2.48 -2.72
C SER A 337 -9.00 0.99 -3.01
N PRO A 338 -10.11 0.24 -2.96
CA PRO A 338 -10.10 -1.18 -3.25
C PRO A 338 -9.98 -1.52 -4.74
N ASN A 339 -9.60 -0.59 -5.59
CA ASN A 339 -9.41 -0.84 -7.02
C ASN A 339 -8.35 -1.92 -7.27
N LEU A 340 -8.71 -2.95 -8.04
CA LEU A 340 -7.88 -4.10 -8.38
C LEU A 340 -7.41 -4.13 -9.85
N ASP A 341 -7.47 -3.00 -10.56
CA ASP A 341 -7.04 -2.92 -11.98
C ASP A 341 -5.60 -3.40 -12.20
N THR A 342 -4.70 -3.19 -11.25
CA THR A 342 -3.31 -3.68 -11.32
C THR A 342 -3.23 -5.21 -11.43
N PHE A 343 -4.18 -5.92 -10.81
CA PHE A 343 -4.19 -7.39 -10.78
C PHE A 343 -5.09 -8.00 -11.85
N PHE A 344 -6.19 -7.35 -12.20
CA PHE A 344 -7.22 -7.89 -13.09
C PHE A 344 -7.49 -7.04 -14.32
N GLY A 345 -6.94 -5.85 -14.43
CA GLY A 345 -7.09 -5.00 -15.61
C GLY A 345 -6.38 -5.59 -16.85
N ALA A 346 -6.64 -5.00 -18.01
CA ALA A 346 -6.12 -5.50 -19.28
C ALA A 346 -4.58 -5.55 -19.36
N ASP A 347 -3.90 -4.69 -18.62
CA ASP A 347 -2.42 -4.62 -18.59
C ASP A 347 -1.82 -5.21 -17.30
N ASN A 348 -2.48 -6.21 -16.71
CA ASN A 348 -2.01 -6.86 -15.49
C ASN A 348 -0.66 -7.58 -15.67
N LEU A 349 0.08 -7.74 -14.58
CA LEU A 349 1.45 -8.30 -14.60
C LEU A 349 1.52 -9.77 -15.05
N SER A 350 0.47 -10.54 -14.81
CA SER A 350 0.47 -11.99 -15.05
C SER A 350 0.02 -12.41 -16.45
N ASN A 351 -0.36 -11.48 -17.33
CA ASN A 351 -1.07 -11.78 -18.59
C ASN A 351 -2.30 -12.67 -18.34
N TYR A 352 -2.93 -12.48 -17.18
CA TYR A 352 -4.13 -13.21 -16.79
C TYR A 352 -5.35 -12.63 -17.53
N SER A 353 -6.17 -13.52 -18.06
CA SER A 353 -7.46 -13.18 -18.65
C SER A 353 -8.48 -14.24 -18.30
N ASN A 354 -9.62 -13.80 -17.82
CA ASN A 354 -10.77 -14.64 -17.50
C ASN A 354 -12.02 -13.81 -17.80
N GLU A 355 -12.93 -14.35 -18.61
CA GLU A 355 -14.12 -13.64 -19.07
C GLU A 355 -15.01 -13.20 -17.90
N GLU A 356 -15.26 -14.10 -16.94
CA GLU A 356 -16.03 -13.77 -15.73
C GLU A 356 -15.38 -12.63 -14.92
N VAL A 357 -14.04 -12.64 -14.79
CA VAL A 357 -13.32 -11.57 -14.08
C VAL A 357 -13.45 -10.24 -14.84
N ASN A 358 -13.35 -10.27 -16.16
CA ASN A 358 -13.51 -9.06 -16.96
C ASN A 358 -14.91 -8.47 -16.82
N ASP A 359 -15.95 -9.32 -16.81
CA ASP A 359 -17.33 -8.90 -16.59
C ASP A 359 -17.51 -8.31 -15.19
N ILE A 360 -17.00 -8.97 -14.15
CA ILE A 360 -17.04 -8.47 -12.77
C ILE A 360 -16.31 -7.12 -12.67
N MET A 361 -15.11 -6.99 -13.21
CA MET A 361 -14.37 -5.73 -13.20
C MET A 361 -15.08 -4.60 -13.93
N ASN A 362 -15.79 -4.92 -15.01
CA ASN A 362 -16.62 -3.94 -15.71
C ASN A 362 -17.84 -3.53 -14.87
N GLU A 363 -18.52 -4.47 -14.21
CA GLU A 363 -19.64 -4.15 -13.33
C GLU A 363 -19.17 -3.33 -12.12
N VAL A 364 -18.05 -3.69 -11.50
CA VAL A 364 -17.44 -2.94 -10.39
C VAL A 364 -17.10 -1.50 -10.80
N LYS A 365 -16.68 -1.26 -12.04
CA LYS A 365 -16.38 0.08 -12.56
C LYS A 365 -17.60 0.94 -12.83
N ASN A 366 -18.78 0.34 -12.87
CA ASN A 366 -20.03 1.00 -13.23
C ASN A 366 -21.09 0.94 -12.12
N THR A 367 -20.70 0.69 -10.87
CA THR A 367 -21.63 0.68 -9.75
C THR A 367 -21.02 1.31 -8.50
N THR A 368 -21.87 1.99 -7.72
CA THR A 368 -21.57 2.48 -6.37
C THR A 368 -22.41 1.77 -5.31
N ASP A 369 -23.21 0.77 -5.70
CA ASP A 369 -23.99 -0.03 -4.76
C ASP A 369 -23.08 -0.95 -3.94
N GLU A 370 -23.01 -0.70 -2.63
CA GLU A 370 -22.14 -1.45 -1.72
C GLU A 370 -22.45 -2.95 -1.67
N ASN A 371 -23.70 -3.35 -1.84
CA ASN A 371 -24.08 -4.78 -1.77
C ASN A 371 -23.60 -5.50 -3.03
N ILE A 372 -23.75 -4.86 -4.18
CA ILE A 372 -23.23 -5.38 -5.44
C ILE A 372 -21.70 -5.48 -5.35
N LEU A 373 -21.04 -4.42 -4.88
CA LEU A 373 -19.58 -4.43 -4.70
C LEU A 373 -19.12 -5.57 -3.79
N LYS A 374 -19.77 -5.80 -2.63
CA LYS A 374 -19.44 -6.90 -1.71
C LYS A 374 -19.59 -8.27 -2.38
N GLU A 375 -20.67 -8.49 -3.13
CA GLU A 375 -20.90 -9.74 -3.87
C GLU A 375 -19.81 -9.97 -4.91
N LYS A 376 -19.52 -8.95 -5.73
CA LYS A 376 -18.52 -9.04 -6.80
C LYS A 376 -17.11 -9.26 -6.26
N TYR A 377 -16.71 -8.56 -5.21
CA TYR A 377 -15.40 -8.78 -4.58
C TYR A 377 -15.30 -10.15 -3.92
N LYS A 378 -16.36 -10.65 -3.29
CA LYS A 378 -16.38 -12.02 -2.81
C LYS A 378 -16.10 -13.01 -3.93
N ARG A 379 -16.75 -12.84 -5.08
CA ARG A 379 -16.54 -13.70 -6.25
C ARG A 379 -15.12 -13.55 -6.83
N LEU A 380 -14.56 -12.34 -6.88
CA LEU A 380 -13.17 -12.11 -7.29
C LEU A 380 -12.18 -12.85 -6.39
N ILE A 381 -12.41 -12.85 -5.08
CA ILE A 381 -11.57 -13.57 -4.11
C ILE A 381 -11.63 -15.09 -4.35
N GLU A 382 -12.81 -15.65 -4.61
CA GLU A 382 -12.98 -17.06 -4.96
C GLU A 382 -12.21 -17.43 -6.23
N ILE A 383 -12.33 -16.61 -7.28
CA ILE A 383 -11.61 -16.82 -8.54
C ILE A 383 -10.11 -16.67 -8.34
N TYR A 384 -9.67 -15.66 -7.58
CA TYR A 384 -8.25 -15.48 -7.27
C TYR A 384 -7.65 -16.72 -6.58
N LYS A 385 -8.38 -17.31 -5.61
CA LYS A 385 -7.97 -18.53 -4.93
C LYS A 385 -7.99 -19.75 -5.86
N SER A 386 -8.94 -19.81 -6.78
CA SER A 386 -9.09 -20.95 -7.69
C SER A 386 -8.13 -20.90 -8.87
N ASP A 387 -7.95 -19.74 -9.49
CA ASP A 387 -7.15 -19.59 -10.72
C ASP A 387 -5.68 -19.30 -10.44
N VAL A 388 -5.40 -18.76 -9.23
CA VAL A 388 -4.06 -18.40 -8.78
C VAL A 388 -3.31 -17.54 -9.81
N PRO A 389 -3.84 -16.37 -10.19
CA PRO A 389 -3.13 -15.46 -11.11
C PRO A 389 -1.88 -14.86 -10.48
N TYR A 390 -1.89 -14.72 -9.18
CA TYR A 390 -0.80 -14.25 -8.33
C TYR A 390 -0.74 -15.08 -7.06
N ILE A 391 0.38 -15.05 -6.37
CA ILE A 391 0.51 -15.64 -5.04
C ILE A 391 0.88 -14.53 -4.07
N SER A 392 -0.08 -14.05 -3.30
CA SER A 392 0.15 -13.13 -2.18
C SER A 392 1.06 -13.81 -1.16
N LEU A 393 2.07 -13.11 -0.66
CA LEU A 393 3.03 -13.64 0.30
C LEU A 393 2.84 -13.00 1.68
N TYR A 394 3.11 -11.72 1.79
CA TYR A 394 3.08 -11.00 3.06
C TYR A 394 2.93 -9.49 2.87
N ASN A 395 2.56 -8.83 3.94
CA ASN A 395 2.65 -7.38 4.08
C ASN A 395 3.74 -7.05 5.09
N ASN A 396 4.42 -5.92 4.89
CA ASN A 396 5.44 -5.45 5.80
C ASN A 396 4.84 -5.00 7.14
N LYS A 397 5.72 -4.76 8.09
CA LYS A 397 5.43 -4.13 9.37
C LYS A 397 6.01 -2.73 9.39
N TYR A 398 5.37 -1.84 10.15
CA TYR A 398 5.90 -0.54 10.50
C TYR A 398 5.90 -0.40 12.03
N THR A 399 6.95 0.14 12.60
CA THR A 399 7.08 0.32 14.03
C THR A 399 7.16 1.81 14.35
N VAL A 400 6.34 2.25 15.31
CA VAL A 400 6.48 3.56 15.93
C VAL A 400 7.11 3.34 17.30
N ALA A 401 8.33 3.86 17.46
CA ALA A 401 9.04 3.83 18.75
C ALA A 401 9.02 5.22 19.37
N TYR A 402 8.80 5.29 20.66
CA TYR A 402 8.66 6.56 21.36
C TYR A 402 9.23 6.50 22.79
N ASN A 403 9.66 7.67 23.26
CA ASN A 403 10.12 7.83 24.64
C ASN A 403 8.98 7.53 25.61
N SER A 404 9.20 6.69 26.61
CA SER A 404 8.18 6.29 27.60
C SER A 404 7.67 7.46 28.47
N ALA A 405 8.35 8.60 28.47
CA ALA A 405 7.85 9.83 29.07
C ALA A 405 6.75 10.49 28.22
N LEU A 406 6.62 10.12 26.92
CA LEU A 406 5.51 10.53 26.07
C LEU A 406 4.31 9.62 26.41
N VAL A 407 3.27 10.20 26.98
CA VAL A 407 2.09 9.52 27.49
C VAL A 407 0.84 9.96 26.73
N GLY A 408 -0.24 9.22 26.91
CA GLY A 408 -1.52 9.42 26.23
C GLY A 408 -1.92 8.20 25.44
N ASP A 409 -3.00 8.30 24.69
CA ASP A 409 -3.46 7.22 23.80
C ASP A 409 -2.66 7.23 22.48
N ILE A 410 -1.47 6.61 22.55
CA ILE A 410 -0.57 6.49 21.40
C ILE A 410 -0.99 5.28 20.59
N THR A 411 -1.89 5.50 19.62
CA THR A 411 -2.50 4.48 18.75
C THR A 411 -2.22 4.78 17.27
N PRO A 412 -0.95 4.78 16.85
CA PRO A 412 -0.60 5.06 15.45
C PRO A 412 -1.24 4.02 14.53
N ASN A 413 -1.57 4.47 13.31
CA ASN A 413 -1.93 3.58 12.23
C ASN A 413 -1.13 3.97 10.97
N TRP A 414 -1.17 3.12 9.94
CA TRP A 414 -0.39 3.39 8.73
C TRP A 414 -0.74 4.71 8.03
N TYR A 415 -1.99 5.14 8.09
CA TYR A 415 -2.44 6.37 7.43
C TYR A 415 -2.07 7.61 8.21
N TYR A 416 -1.99 7.47 9.54
CA TYR A 416 -1.72 8.60 10.43
C TYR A 416 -0.95 8.15 11.67
N LEU A 417 0.38 8.31 11.62
CA LEU A 417 1.29 7.92 12.70
C LEU A 417 1.06 8.72 13.99
N PHE A 418 0.53 9.93 13.87
CA PHE A 418 0.23 10.83 14.97
C PHE A 418 -1.25 10.82 15.36
N TYR A 419 -1.94 9.69 15.12
CA TYR A 419 -3.34 9.56 15.52
C TYR A 419 -3.47 9.70 17.04
N GLY A 420 -4.39 10.59 17.50
CA GLY A 420 -4.57 10.88 18.92
C GLY A 420 -3.58 11.87 19.53
N ILE A 421 -2.71 12.50 18.72
CA ILE A 421 -1.66 13.43 19.19
C ILE A 421 -2.20 14.60 20.01
N GLU A 422 -3.48 14.96 19.84
CA GLU A 422 -4.15 15.98 20.64
C GLU A 422 -4.15 15.65 22.13
N GLY A 423 -4.19 14.37 22.50
CA GLY A 423 -4.19 13.89 23.88
C GLY A 423 -2.82 13.43 24.38
N TRP A 424 -1.73 13.61 23.62
CA TRP A 424 -0.39 13.22 24.06
C TRP A 424 0.24 14.32 24.90
N TYR A 425 1.01 13.94 25.93
CA TYR A 425 1.76 14.87 26.79
C TYR A 425 3.06 14.24 27.28
N LYS A 426 3.99 15.09 27.71
CA LYS A 426 5.30 14.68 28.21
C LYS A 426 5.60 15.35 29.55
#